data_f01c0f1f802c884511c382a736fb6243
#
_entry.id   f01c0f1f802c884511c382a736fb6243
#
_cell.length_a   1.000
_cell.length_b   1.000
_cell.length_c   1.000
_cell.angle_alpha   90.00
_cell.angle_beta   90.00
_cell.angle_gamma   90.00
#
_symmetry.space_group_name_H-M   'P 1'
#
loop_
_entity.id
_entity.type
_entity.pdbx_description
1 polymer ?
#
loop_
_entity_poly.entity_id
_entity_poly.type
_entity_poly.pdbx_seq_one_letter_code
_entity_poly.pdbx_strand_id
1 'polypeptide(L)'
;MLILRKNTYMSGKSKIEICANSVESAVKAQEGGAYRVELCAGIPEGGTTPSFGEIRMARQLLQQTKLHVIIRPRGGDFLYSHLEQEIMLHDIKVARQLGADGVVFGCRYNGDKERLEF
;
A
#
# COMPACT_ATOMS: atom_id res chain seq x y z
N MET A 1 8.56 -5.40 9.63
CA MET A 1 9.45 -5.68 8.50
C MET A 1 9.63 -4.41 7.69
N LEU A 2 10.84 -4.14 7.31
CA LEU A 2 11.17 -2.97 6.51
C LEU A 2 11.76 -3.44 5.18
N ILE A 3 11.12 -3.08 4.07
CA ILE A 3 11.64 -3.38 2.73
C ILE A 3 12.05 -2.06 2.09
N LEU A 4 13.32 -1.95 1.73
CA LEU A 4 13.86 -0.80 1.02
C LEU A 4 13.84 -1.06 -0.48
N ARG A 5 13.16 -0.18 -1.22
CA ARG A 5 13.22 -0.16 -2.68
C ARG A 5 13.91 1.12 -3.11
N LYS A 6 14.95 0.98 -3.89
CA LYS A 6 15.69 2.11 -4.44
C LYS A 6 15.26 2.37 -5.88
N ASN A 7 14.79 3.56 -6.12
CA ASN A 7 14.43 4.00 -7.47
C ASN A 7 15.39 5.10 -7.93
N THR A 8 16.11 4.85 -9.00
CA THR A 8 17.13 5.75 -9.55
C THR A 8 16.60 6.55 -10.73
N TYR A 9 15.47 7.23 -10.58
CA TYR A 9 14.83 7.90 -11.69
C TYR A 9 15.26 9.37 -11.87
N MET A 10 15.69 9.71 -13.06
CA MET A 10 15.69 11.02 -13.74
C MET A 10 16.50 12.19 -13.16
N SER A 11 16.88 12.28 -11.91
CA SER A 11 17.58 13.45 -11.36
C SER A 11 18.97 13.16 -10.79
N GLY A 12 19.48 11.94 -10.99
CA GLY A 12 20.73 11.50 -10.36
C GLY A 12 20.62 11.27 -8.85
N LYS A 13 19.47 11.57 -8.24
CA LYS A 13 19.20 11.29 -6.83
C LYS A 13 18.35 10.03 -6.70
N SER A 14 18.78 9.13 -5.80
CA SER A 14 17.99 7.94 -5.47
C SER A 14 16.76 8.31 -4.67
N LYS A 15 15.61 7.77 -5.06
CA LYS A 15 14.38 7.82 -4.28
C LYS A 15 14.25 6.51 -3.52
N ILE A 16 13.96 6.59 -2.24
CA ILE A 16 13.81 5.43 -1.37
C ILE A 16 12.36 5.26 -0.99
N GLU A 17 11.83 4.06 -1.24
CA GLU A 17 10.52 3.63 -0.76
C GLU A 17 10.71 2.66 0.40
N ILE A 18 9.94 2.85 1.47
CA ILE A 18 9.99 2.02 2.66
C ILE A 18 8.62 1.39 2.87
N CYS A 19 8.57 0.06 2.97
CA CYS A 19 7.38 -0.65 3.40
C CYS A 19 7.28 -0.56 4.93
N ALA A 20 6.23 0.09 5.41
CA ALA A 20 6.01 0.33 6.83
C ALA A 20 4.76 -0.41 7.30
N ASN A 21 4.89 -1.13 8.40
CA ASN A 21 3.82 -1.95 8.98
C ASN A 21 3.05 -1.26 10.12
N SER A 22 3.28 0.02 10.30
CA SER A 22 2.58 0.83 11.29
C SER A 22 2.70 2.30 10.94
N VAL A 23 1.85 3.12 11.54
CA VAL A 23 1.93 4.58 11.39
C VAL A 23 3.23 5.11 11.98
N GLU A 24 3.66 4.57 13.11
CA GLU A 24 4.93 4.94 13.75
C GLU A 24 6.13 4.65 12.83
N SER A 25 6.14 3.49 12.20
CA SER A 25 7.19 3.13 11.23
C SER A 25 7.18 4.08 10.03
N ALA A 26 6.00 4.45 9.56
CA ALA A 26 5.85 5.39 8.45
C ALA A 26 6.42 6.76 8.80
N VAL A 27 6.13 7.27 10.00
CA VAL A 27 6.68 8.53 10.49
C VAL A 27 8.21 8.47 10.60
N LYS A 28 8.74 7.37 11.12
CA LYS A 28 10.20 7.16 11.20
C LYS A 28 10.84 7.13 9.81
N ALA A 29 10.19 6.51 8.85
CA ALA A 29 10.64 6.51 7.47
C ALA A 29 10.71 7.95 6.90
N GLN A 30 9.70 8.77 7.18
CA GLN A 30 9.70 10.18 6.79
C GLN A 30 10.84 10.96 7.45
N GLU A 31 11.06 10.77 8.74
CA GLU A 31 12.17 11.39 9.47
C GLU A 31 13.52 11.02 8.86
N GLY A 32 13.65 9.80 8.36
CA GLY A 32 14.84 9.32 7.67
C GLY A 32 14.96 9.78 6.22
N GLY A 33 14.01 10.55 5.71
CA GLY A 33 14.07 11.10 4.36
C GLY A 33 13.48 10.21 3.26
N ALA A 34 12.65 9.24 3.60
CA ALA A 34 12.00 8.42 2.58
C ALA A 34 11.15 9.25 1.63
N TYR A 35 11.28 8.98 0.34
CA TYR A 35 10.45 9.60 -0.69
C TYR A 35 9.00 9.12 -0.61
N ARG A 36 8.82 7.83 -0.34
CA ARG A 36 7.51 7.18 -0.31
C ARG A 36 7.47 6.09 0.76
N VAL A 37 6.31 5.93 1.34
CA VAL A 37 5.99 4.81 2.23
C VAL A 37 4.92 3.96 1.56
N GLU A 38 5.10 2.64 1.61
CA GLU A 38 4.05 1.67 1.34
C GLU A 38 3.52 1.17 2.68
N LEU A 39 2.34 1.65 3.05
CA LEU A 39 1.72 1.30 4.33
C LEU A 39 1.00 -0.04 4.21
N CYS A 40 1.29 -0.94 5.12
CA CYS A 40 0.65 -2.26 5.20
C CYS A 40 0.36 -2.65 6.66
N ALA A 41 -0.49 -3.67 6.82
CA ALA A 41 -0.73 -4.38 8.07
C ALA A 41 -0.40 -5.86 7.86
N GLY A 42 -0.62 -6.71 8.87
CA GLY A 42 -0.57 -8.15 8.71
C GLY A 42 0.76 -8.69 8.18
N ILE A 43 1.87 -8.25 8.70
CA ILE A 43 3.21 -8.69 8.25
C ILE A 43 3.40 -10.21 8.27
N PRO A 44 2.90 -10.97 9.29
CA PRO A 44 2.99 -12.43 9.25
C PRO A 44 2.33 -13.06 8.01
N GLU A 45 1.39 -12.39 7.40
CA GLU A 45 0.70 -12.82 6.17
C GLU A 45 1.32 -12.24 4.90
N GLY A 46 2.42 -11.52 5.02
CA GLY A 46 3.11 -10.87 3.89
C GLY A 46 2.63 -9.46 3.57
N GLY A 47 1.81 -8.89 4.41
CA GLY A 47 1.23 -7.56 4.23
C GLY A 47 -0.20 -7.62 3.69
N THR A 48 -1.10 -6.98 4.41
CA THR A 48 -2.51 -6.85 4.06
C THR A 48 -2.93 -5.39 4.13
N THR A 49 -4.15 -5.09 3.71
CA THR A 49 -4.69 -3.73 3.72
C THR A 49 -4.72 -3.17 5.15
N PRO A 50 -4.13 -2.00 5.40
CA PRO A 50 -4.23 -1.35 6.70
C PRO A 50 -5.66 -0.88 6.98
N SER A 51 -5.96 -0.64 8.24
CA SER A 51 -7.27 -0.14 8.64
C SER A 51 -7.51 1.31 8.15
N PHE A 52 -8.77 1.70 8.12
CA PHE A 52 -9.17 3.07 7.85
C PHE A 52 -8.43 4.07 8.78
N GLY A 53 -8.38 3.76 10.07
CA GLY A 53 -7.71 4.62 11.05
C GLY A 53 -6.22 4.75 10.79
N GLU A 54 -5.55 3.66 10.43
CA GLU A 54 -4.13 3.68 10.09
C GLU A 54 -3.85 4.55 8.86
N ILE A 55 -4.64 4.40 7.80
CA ILE A 55 -4.49 5.20 6.58
C ILE A 55 -4.71 6.68 6.88
N ARG A 56 -5.78 6.99 7.62
CA ARG A 56 -6.10 8.37 7.99
C ARG A 56 -4.99 9.02 8.79
N MET A 57 -4.49 8.36 9.82
CA MET A 57 -3.42 8.87 10.66
C MET A 57 -2.12 9.01 9.89
N ALA A 58 -1.76 8.03 9.08
CA ALA A 58 -0.58 8.12 8.23
C ALA A 58 -0.68 9.33 7.29
N ARG A 59 -1.84 9.55 6.65
CA ARG A 59 -2.00 10.70 5.76
C ARG A 59 -1.81 12.03 6.48
N GLN A 60 -2.33 12.16 7.68
CA GLN A 60 -2.18 13.39 8.45
C GLN A 60 -0.74 13.69 8.83
N LEU A 61 0.03 12.65 9.13
CA LEU A 61 1.39 12.78 9.65
C LEU A 61 2.46 12.79 8.55
N LEU A 62 2.19 12.22 7.39
CA LEU A 62 3.12 12.18 6.26
C LEU A 62 2.90 13.38 5.35
N GLN A 63 3.53 14.50 5.69
CA GLN A 63 3.39 15.74 4.92
C GLN A 63 4.46 15.91 3.84
N GLN A 64 5.59 15.24 3.97
CA GLN A 64 6.73 15.34 3.06
C GLN A 64 6.99 14.06 2.28
N THR A 65 6.41 12.96 2.72
CA THR A 65 6.59 11.63 2.16
C THR A 65 5.30 11.17 1.48
N LYS A 66 5.42 10.60 0.28
CA LYS A 66 4.26 10.03 -0.43
C LYS A 66 3.73 8.81 0.32
N LEU A 67 2.42 8.68 0.32
CA LEU A 67 1.72 7.56 0.95
C LEU A 67 1.10 6.66 -0.11
N HIS A 68 1.60 5.45 -0.23
CA HIS A 68 0.96 4.36 -0.96
C HIS A 68 0.40 3.36 0.03
N VAL A 69 -0.75 2.79 -0.29
CA VAL A 69 -1.46 1.85 0.56
C VAL A 69 -1.56 0.51 -0.15
N ILE A 70 -1.18 -0.57 0.54
CA ILE A 70 -1.35 -1.91 0.00
C ILE A 70 -2.83 -2.31 0.04
N ILE A 71 -3.32 -2.85 -1.05
CA ILE A 71 -4.67 -3.40 -1.16
C ILE A 71 -4.54 -4.90 -1.34
N ARG A 72 -4.69 -5.61 -0.24
CA ARG A 72 -4.61 -7.06 -0.19
C ARG A 72 -5.55 -7.55 0.92
N PRO A 73 -6.70 -8.16 0.55
CA PRO A 73 -7.76 -8.46 1.51
C PRO A 73 -7.41 -9.59 2.48
N ARG A 74 -6.47 -10.45 2.12
CA ARG A 74 -6.03 -11.59 2.93
C ARG A 74 -4.64 -12.07 2.54
N GLY A 75 -4.02 -12.84 3.39
CA GLY A 75 -2.82 -13.61 3.06
C GLY A 75 -3.10 -14.73 2.05
N GLY A 76 -2.09 -15.49 1.72
CA GLY A 76 -2.17 -16.59 0.76
C GLY A 76 -1.96 -16.12 -0.68
N ASP A 77 -2.64 -16.77 -1.63
CA ASP A 77 -2.50 -16.48 -3.04
C ASP A 77 -3.19 -15.16 -3.44
N PHE A 78 -3.09 -14.83 -4.72
CA PHE A 78 -3.64 -13.62 -5.32
C PHE A 78 -4.83 -13.93 -6.24
N LEU A 79 -5.42 -15.12 -6.12
CA LEU A 79 -6.62 -15.52 -6.84
C LEU A 79 -7.84 -15.19 -5.97
N TYR A 80 -8.48 -14.07 -6.25
CA TYR A 80 -9.54 -13.53 -5.41
C TYR A 80 -10.91 -13.93 -5.90
N SER A 81 -11.80 -14.24 -4.96
CA SER A 81 -13.21 -14.43 -5.23
C SER A 81 -13.86 -13.10 -5.65
N HIS A 82 -15.08 -13.18 -6.19
CA HIS A 82 -15.85 -11.99 -6.54
C HIS A 82 -16.06 -11.06 -5.34
N LEU A 83 -16.36 -11.60 -4.17
CA LEU A 83 -16.53 -10.81 -2.94
C LEU A 83 -15.21 -10.15 -2.50
N GLU A 84 -14.10 -10.86 -2.61
CA GLU A 84 -12.79 -10.29 -2.28
C GLU A 84 -12.42 -9.16 -3.24
N GLN A 85 -12.77 -9.27 -4.50
CA GLN A 85 -12.59 -8.21 -5.49
C GLN A 85 -13.41 -6.97 -5.14
N GLU A 86 -14.66 -7.15 -4.71
CA GLU A 86 -15.52 -6.05 -4.24
C GLU A 86 -14.91 -5.36 -3.01
N ILE A 87 -14.38 -6.13 -2.06
CA ILE A 87 -13.66 -5.59 -0.91
C ILE A 87 -12.48 -4.73 -1.37
N MET A 88 -11.68 -5.24 -2.30
CA MET A 88 -10.52 -4.51 -2.84
C MET A 88 -10.94 -3.19 -3.49
N LEU A 89 -12.00 -3.18 -4.27
CA LEU A 89 -12.54 -1.97 -4.88
C LEU A 89 -12.96 -0.93 -3.84
N HIS A 90 -13.65 -1.35 -2.79
CA HIS A 90 -14.04 -0.46 -1.71
C HIS A 90 -12.82 0.09 -0.96
N ASP A 91 -11.84 -0.74 -0.69
CA ASP A 91 -10.61 -0.32 -0.01
C ASP A 91 -9.81 0.69 -0.85
N ILE A 92 -9.76 0.51 -2.16
CA ILE A 92 -9.13 1.47 -3.09
C ILE A 92 -9.85 2.82 -3.01
N LYS A 93 -11.17 2.82 -3.03
CA LYS A 93 -11.98 4.05 -2.92
C LYS A 93 -11.74 4.77 -1.59
N VAL A 94 -11.70 4.02 -0.50
CA VAL A 94 -11.43 4.56 0.84
C VAL A 94 -10.02 5.17 0.90
N ALA A 95 -9.00 4.46 0.43
CA ALA A 95 -7.63 4.97 0.41
C ALA A 95 -7.54 6.28 -0.38
N ARG A 96 -8.19 6.35 -1.53
CA ARG A 96 -8.27 7.56 -2.36
C ARG A 96 -8.97 8.71 -1.63
N GLN A 97 -10.11 8.45 -1.02
CA GLN A 97 -10.87 9.46 -0.26
C GLN A 97 -10.09 10.01 0.92
N LEU A 98 -9.28 9.17 1.56
CA LEU A 98 -8.42 9.56 2.67
C LEU A 98 -7.15 10.30 2.22
N GLY A 99 -6.92 10.43 0.92
CA GLY A 99 -5.82 11.22 0.38
C GLY A 99 -4.54 10.45 0.11
N ALA A 100 -4.58 9.13 0.04
CA ALA A 100 -3.41 8.36 -0.39
C ALA A 100 -2.96 8.81 -1.79
N ASP A 101 -1.65 8.86 -2.00
CA ASP A 101 -1.07 9.22 -3.29
C ASP A 101 -1.15 8.07 -4.30
N GLY A 102 -1.30 6.85 -3.84
CA GLY A 102 -1.44 5.68 -4.68
C GLY A 102 -1.80 4.44 -3.89
N VAL A 103 -2.08 3.37 -4.62
CA VAL A 103 -2.35 2.04 -4.06
C VAL A 103 -1.46 1.00 -4.74
N VAL A 104 -1.21 -0.09 -4.03
CA VAL A 104 -0.40 -1.20 -4.52
C VAL A 104 -1.22 -2.47 -4.38
N PHE A 105 -1.39 -3.20 -5.46
CA PHE A 105 -2.10 -4.48 -5.42
C PHE A 105 -1.60 -5.41 -6.53
N GLY A 106 -1.92 -6.68 -6.38
CA GLY A 106 -1.72 -7.70 -7.39
C GLY A 106 -2.90 -8.67 -7.39
N CYS A 107 -3.20 -9.24 -8.55
CA CYS A 107 -4.19 -10.31 -8.66
C CYS A 107 -3.80 -11.25 -9.80
N ARG A 108 -4.19 -12.51 -9.63
CA ARG A 108 -3.99 -13.55 -10.66
C ARG A 108 -5.24 -13.69 -11.49
N TYR A 109 -5.02 -13.90 -12.77
CA TYR A 109 -6.07 -14.27 -13.70
C TYR A 109 -6.09 -15.81 -13.81
N ASN A 110 -7.26 -16.41 -13.63
CA ASN A 110 -7.40 -17.87 -13.66
C ASN A 110 -7.79 -18.43 -15.03
N GLY A 111 -7.83 -17.59 -16.08
CA GLY A 111 -8.25 -17.99 -17.42
C GLY A 111 -9.75 -17.98 -17.65
N ASP A 112 -10.56 -17.83 -16.60
CA ASP A 112 -12.00 -17.65 -16.73
C ASP A 112 -12.29 -16.19 -17.11
N LYS A 113 -13.38 -15.97 -17.84
CA LYS A 113 -13.66 -14.72 -18.56
C LYS A 113 -13.95 -13.50 -17.68
N GLU A 114 -13.84 -13.61 -16.38
CA GLU A 114 -14.07 -12.49 -15.48
C GLU A 114 -12.80 -11.65 -15.35
N ARG A 115 -12.79 -10.55 -16.07
CA ARG A 115 -11.73 -9.56 -16.02
C ARG A 115 -11.95 -8.66 -14.82
N LEU A 116 -10.92 -8.53 -13.99
CA LEU A 116 -10.91 -7.51 -12.94
C LEU A 116 -10.77 -6.13 -13.56
N GLU A 117 -11.75 -5.28 -13.36
CA GLU A 117 -11.68 -3.86 -13.68
C GLU A 117 -11.61 -3.06 -12.37
N PHE A 118 -10.47 -2.45 -12.13
CA PHE A 118 -10.28 -1.56 -11.00
C PHE A 118 -10.33 -0.10 -11.43
#